data_8651b55da4309e7b0e5122ee37683113
#
_entry.id   8651b55da4309e7b0e5122ee37683113
#
_cell.length_a   1.000
_cell.length_b   1.000
_cell.length_c   1.000
_cell.angle_alpha   90.00
_cell.angle_beta   90.00
_cell.angle_gamma   90.00
#
_symmetry.space_group_name_H-M   'P 1'
#
loop_
_entity.id
_entity.type
_entity.pdbx_description
1 polymer ?
#
loop_
_entity_poly.entity_id
_entity_poly.type
_entity_poly.pdbx_seq_one_letter_code
_entity_poly.pdbx_strand_id
1 'polypeptide(L)'
;MNKIIKIPKKVIITITLILVSIFLLACTSEIKTTISESTDNNESKTPDEQVWDMALEIYEGLKNKDKDRIKSVFSENQLMNHSRKIDRNIDEIYEFIDGEIVEYKEITGNCGGGERRYYEWIYRYFGGYIFGIKTDTGREYTISYGGCMIDKNDSDNIGVFYFKIWEKDSDGDESILVGTYN
;
A
#
# COMPACT_ATOMS: atom_id res chain seq x y z
N MET A 1 11.93 -12.32 -61.28
CA MET A 1 11.98 -13.79 -61.10
C MET A 1 12.30 -14.04 -59.65
N ASN A 2 11.30 -14.37 -58.81
CA ASN A 2 11.53 -14.70 -57.39
C ASN A 2 11.84 -16.19 -57.29
N LYS A 3 13.09 -16.51 -56.92
CA LYS A 3 13.51 -17.89 -56.64
C LYS A 3 12.90 -18.32 -55.28
N ILE A 4 11.89 -19.18 -55.29
CA ILE A 4 11.33 -19.81 -54.10
C ILE A 4 12.34 -20.84 -53.64
N ILE A 5 13.00 -20.57 -52.49
CA ILE A 5 13.93 -21.49 -51.87
C ILE A 5 13.10 -22.59 -51.15
N LYS A 6 13.10 -23.80 -51.70
CA LYS A 6 12.48 -24.98 -51.05
C LYS A 6 13.32 -25.45 -49.87
N ILE A 7 12.88 -25.17 -48.66
CA ILE A 7 13.52 -25.67 -47.45
C ILE A 7 13.21 -27.18 -47.31
N PRO A 8 14.19 -28.05 -47.14
CA PRO A 8 13.93 -29.49 -47.01
C PRO A 8 13.17 -29.80 -45.70
N LYS A 9 12.21 -30.71 -45.78
CA LYS A 9 11.33 -31.09 -44.66
C LYS A 9 12.10 -31.45 -43.35
N LYS A 10 13.28 -32.04 -43.46
CA LYS A 10 14.16 -32.37 -42.32
C LYS A 10 14.60 -31.11 -41.54
N VAL A 11 14.90 -30.01 -42.24
CA VAL A 11 15.31 -28.74 -41.61
C VAL A 11 14.14 -28.11 -40.84
N ILE A 12 12.93 -28.17 -41.38
CA ILE A 12 11.72 -27.66 -40.73
C ILE A 12 11.46 -28.44 -39.43
N ILE A 13 11.56 -29.78 -39.45
CA ILE A 13 11.34 -30.62 -38.27
C ILE A 13 12.37 -30.32 -37.17
N THR A 14 13.64 -30.10 -37.55
CA THR A 14 14.70 -29.78 -36.58
C THR A 14 14.48 -28.42 -35.93
N ILE A 15 14.05 -27.41 -36.69
CA ILE A 15 13.75 -26.06 -36.17
C ILE A 15 12.54 -26.12 -35.22
N THR A 16 11.51 -26.90 -35.56
CA THR A 16 10.34 -27.07 -34.71
C THR A 16 10.69 -27.76 -33.38
N LEU A 17 11.54 -28.80 -33.41
CA LEU A 17 12.01 -29.45 -32.19
C LEU A 17 12.85 -28.54 -31.29
N ILE A 18 13.70 -27.69 -31.86
CA ILE A 18 14.48 -26.69 -31.11
C ILE A 18 13.58 -25.64 -30.48
N LEU A 19 12.56 -25.16 -31.19
CA LEU A 19 11.60 -24.18 -30.66
C LEU A 19 10.77 -24.76 -29.52
N VAL A 20 10.36 -26.04 -29.60
CA VAL A 20 9.62 -26.73 -28.53
C VAL A 20 10.49 -26.93 -27.29
N SER A 21 11.79 -27.27 -27.48
CA SER A 21 12.73 -27.42 -26.35
C SER A 21 13.02 -26.07 -25.65
N ILE A 22 13.09 -24.96 -26.38
CA ILE A 22 13.25 -23.63 -25.80
C ILE A 22 12.00 -23.22 -25.01
N PHE A 23 10.82 -23.60 -25.50
CA PHE A 23 9.56 -23.32 -24.78
C PHE A 23 9.42 -24.15 -23.49
N LEU A 24 9.94 -25.37 -23.48
CA LEU A 24 9.96 -26.21 -22.28
C LEU A 24 11.02 -25.77 -21.26
N LEU A 25 12.13 -25.17 -21.69
CA LEU A 25 13.10 -24.56 -20.77
C LEU A 25 12.63 -23.21 -20.20
N ALA A 26 11.81 -22.47 -20.91
CA ALA A 26 11.24 -21.21 -20.41
C ALA A 26 10.11 -21.44 -19.37
N CYS A 27 9.53 -22.65 -19.31
CA CYS A 27 8.56 -23.04 -18.27
C CYS A 27 9.19 -23.62 -17.00
N THR A 28 10.51 -23.79 -16.95
CA THR A 28 11.25 -24.09 -15.72
C THR A 28 11.94 -22.84 -15.18
N SER A 29 11.31 -21.67 -15.29
CA SER A 29 11.59 -20.59 -14.35
C SER A 29 11.19 -21.10 -12.99
N GLU A 30 12.20 -21.30 -12.17
CA GLU A 30 12.14 -21.71 -10.79
C GLU A 30 10.89 -21.21 -10.09
N ILE A 31 9.90 -22.11 -9.95
CA ILE A 31 9.13 -22.10 -8.74
C ILE A 31 10.16 -22.43 -7.65
N LYS A 32 10.82 -21.42 -7.11
CA LYS A 32 11.22 -21.45 -5.73
C LYS A 32 9.90 -21.59 -4.97
N THR A 33 9.48 -22.83 -4.85
CA THR A 33 8.66 -23.23 -3.73
C THR A 33 9.56 -23.00 -2.52
N THR A 34 9.59 -21.75 -2.05
CA THR A 34 9.68 -21.53 -0.64
C THR A 34 8.43 -22.22 -0.13
N ILE A 35 8.56 -23.48 0.25
CA ILE A 35 7.74 -24.08 1.27
C ILE A 35 8.13 -23.23 2.50
N SER A 36 7.54 -22.03 2.62
CA SER A 36 7.16 -21.56 3.93
C SER A 36 6.19 -22.66 4.36
N GLU A 37 6.64 -23.54 5.25
CA GLU A 37 5.75 -24.18 6.18
C GLU A 37 4.84 -23.04 6.65
N SER A 38 3.66 -22.95 6.06
CA SER A 38 2.53 -22.33 6.70
C SER A 38 2.23 -23.25 7.87
N THR A 39 2.98 -23.09 8.94
CA THR A 39 2.40 -23.21 10.24
C THR A 39 1.22 -22.25 10.18
N ASP A 40 0.05 -22.83 10.08
CA ASP A 40 -1.24 -22.20 10.22
C ASP A 40 -1.35 -21.71 11.68
N ASN A 41 -0.44 -20.82 12.06
CA ASN A 41 -0.56 -19.97 13.22
C ASN A 41 -1.51 -18.87 12.77
N ASN A 42 -2.80 -19.17 12.90
CA ASN A 42 -3.90 -18.22 12.86
C ASN A 42 -3.81 -17.33 14.13
N GLU A 43 -2.62 -16.79 14.41
CA GLU A 43 -2.46 -15.70 15.36
C GLU A 43 -3.04 -14.46 14.69
N SER A 44 -4.25 -14.11 15.11
CA SER A 44 -4.87 -12.86 14.67
C SER A 44 -3.94 -11.72 15.05
N LYS A 45 -3.53 -10.89 14.08
CA LYS A 45 -2.69 -9.72 14.30
C LYS A 45 -3.24 -8.90 15.46
N THR A 46 -2.36 -8.45 16.33
CA THR A 46 -2.74 -7.52 17.38
C THR A 46 -3.25 -6.20 16.77
N PRO A 47 -4.06 -5.43 17.51
CA PRO A 47 -4.52 -4.13 17.00
C PRO A 47 -3.37 -3.19 16.62
N ASP A 48 -2.27 -3.19 17.35
CA ASP A 48 -1.12 -2.33 17.04
C ASP A 48 -0.39 -2.79 15.76
N GLU A 49 -0.29 -4.10 15.49
CA GLU A 49 0.22 -4.62 14.23
C GLU A 49 -0.68 -4.24 13.05
N GLN A 50 -2.01 -4.25 13.23
CA GLN A 50 -2.94 -3.80 12.20
C GLN A 50 -2.79 -2.31 11.90
N VAL A 51 -2.59 -1.47 12.92
CA VAL A 51 -2.32 -0.02 12.75
C VAL A 51 -1.03 0.19 11.97
N TRP A 52 0.02 -0.58 12.27
CA TRP A 52 1.29 -0.52 11.56
C TRP A 52 1.14 -0.93 10.08
N ASP A 53 0.37 -1.98 9.79
CA ASP A 53 0.09 -2.41 8.42
C ASP A 53 -0.62 -1.33 7.61
N MET A 54 -1.65 -0.66 8.19
CA MET A 54 -2.34 0.44 7.51
C MET A 54 -1.39 1.60 7.17
N ALA A 55 -0.47 1.94 8.08
CA ALA A 55 0.54 2.95 7.81
C ALA A 55 1.49 2.53 6.69
N LEU A 56 1.89 1.26 6.66
CA LEU A 56 2.72 0.72 5.60
C LEU A 56 2.02 0.76 4.25
N GLU A 57 0.71 0.45 4.20
CA GLU A 57 -0.08 0.56 2.97
C GLU A 57 -0.17 2.00 2.46
N ILE A 58 -0.30 3.01 3.36
CA ILE A 58 -0.25 4.43 2.98
C ILE A 58 1.13 4.75 2.39
N TYR A 59 2.22 4.38 3.08
CA TYR A 59 3.58 4.63 2.62
C TYR A 59 3.88 4.01 1.27
N GLU A 60 3.62 2.71 1.12
CA GLU A 60 3.86 1.98 -0.12
C GLU A 60 2.97 2.47 -1.27
N GLY A 61 1.73 2.87 -0.97
CA GLY A 61 0.83 3.47 -1.95
C GLY A 61 1.36 4.81 -2.45
N LEU A 62 1.88 5.66 -1.57
CA LEU A 62 2.51 6.93 -1.96
C LEU A 62 3.79 6.70 -2.77
N LYS A 63 4.67 5.80 -2.32
CA LYS A 63 5.92 5.46 -2.98
C LYS A 63 5.73 4.94 -4.40
N ASN A 64 4.73 4.09 -4.60
CA ASN A 64 4.45 3.45 -5.89
C ASN A 64 3.40 4.20 -6.72
N LYS A 65 2.90 5.35 -6.24
CA LYS A 65 1.80 6.12 -6.84
C LYS A 65 0.55 5.27 -7.07
N ASP A 66 0.30 4.32 -6.15
CA ASP A 66 -0.83 3.40 -6.15
C ASP A 66 -1.97 3.96 -5.27
N LYS A 67 -2.86 4.70 -5.90
CA LYS A 67 -4.01 5.33 -5.25
C LYS A 67 -4.99 4.30 -4.67
N ASP A 68 -5.20 3.19 -5.34
CA ASP A 68 -6.14 2.17 -4.89
C ASP A 68 -5.63 1.49 -3.62
N ARG A 69 -4.32 1.28 -3.53
CA ARG A 69 -3.66 0.80 -2.31
C ARG A 69 -3.85 1.75 -1.13
N ILE A 70 -3.66 3.06 -1.34
CA ILE A 70 -3.93 4.08 -0.30
C ILE A 70 -5.41 4.05 0.12
N LYS A 71 -6.32 3.94 -0.84
CA LYS A 71 -7.77 3.93 -0.56
C LYS A 71 -8.21 2.68 0.18
N SER A 72 -7.52 1.55 0.01
CA SER A 72 -7.89 0.28 0.64
C SER A 72 -7.87 0.30 2.17
N VAL A 73 -7.17 1.24 2.79
CA VAL A 73 -7.11 1.37 4.26
C VAL A 73 -8.14 2.33 4.83
N PHE A 74 -8.81 3.13 3.99
CA PHE A 74 -9.85 4.04 4.47
C PHE A 74 -11.12 3.28 4.89
N SER A 75 -11.82 3.83 5.88
CA SER A 75 -13.13 3.32 6.26
C SER A 75 -14.14 3.50 5.12
N GLU A 76 -15.15 2.60 5.05
CA GLU A 76 -16.17 2.67 4.02
C GLU A 76 -16.94 3.99 4.09
N ASN A 77 -17.22 4.50 5.29
CA ASN A 77 -17.86 5.79 5.48
C ASN A 77 -17.05 6.96 4.90
N GLN A 78 -15.72 6.95 5.03
CA GLN A 78 -14.87 7.95 4.40
C GLN A 78 -14.92 7.85 2.87
N LEU A 79 -14.87 6.65 2.33
CA LEU A 79 -14.93 6.44 0.88
C LEU A 79 -16.31 6.81 0.30
N MET A 80 -17.41 6.45 0.97
CA MET A 80 -18.76 6.81 0.51
C MET A 80 -18.98 8.31 0.49
N ASN A 81 -18.57 9.00 1.55
CA ASN A 81 -18.90 10.42 1.73
C ASN A 81 -17.87 11.37 1.12
N HIS A 82 -16.61 10.95 0.96
CA HIS A 82 -15.49 11.84 0.63
C HIS A 82 -14.60 11.34 -0.51
N SER A 83 -14.98 10.29 -1.27
CA SER A 83 -14.13 9.65 -2.28
C SER A 83 -13.47 10.66 -3.24
N ARG A 84 -14.25 11.58 -3.82
CA ARG A 84 -13.72 12.58 -4.75
C ARG A 84 -12.69 13.52 -4.13
N LYS A 85 -12.88 13.87 -2.85
CA LYS A 85 -11.94 14.70 -2.10
C LYS A 85 -10.67 13.92 -1.80
N ILE A 86 -10.80 12.65 -1.38
CA ILE A 86 -9.69 11.73 -1.13
C ILE A 86 -8.86 11.58 -2.41
N ASP A 87 -9.49 11.27 -3.54
CA ASP A 87 -8.81 11.12 -4.83
C ASP A 87 -8.01 12.36 -5.23
N ARG A 88 -8.63 13.55 -5.13
CA ARG A 88 -7.98 14.82 -5.44
C ARG A 88 -6.81 15.10 -4.50
N ASN A 89 -6.99 14.93 -3.20
CA ASN A 89 -5.95 15.26 -2.24
C ASN A 89 -4.77 14.25 -2.31
N ILE A 90 -4.99 12.99 -2.74
CA ILE A 90 -3.91 12.08 -3.06
C ILE A 90 -3.13 12.57 -4.29
N ASP A 91 -3.82 13.07 -5.32
CA ASP A 91 -3.14 13.66 -6.49
C ASP A 91 -2.32 14.90 -6.10
N GLU A 92 -2.86 15.77 -5.23
CA GLU A 92 -2.14 16.92 -4.67
C GLU A 92 -0.88 16.49 -3.91
N ILE A 93 -0.91 15.35 -3.18
CA ILE A 93 0.29 14.82 -2.51
C ILE A 93 1.34 14.37 -3.53
N TYR A 94 0.95 13.73 -4.62
CA TYR A 94 1.91 13.32 -5.65
C TYR A 94 2.61 14.51 -6.32
N GLU A 95 1.95 15.67 -6.36
CA GLU A 95 2.54 16.94 -6.83
C GLU A 95 3.37 17.63 -5.74
N PHE A 96 2.97 17.49 -4.47
CA PHE A 96 3.64 18.10 -3.32
C PHE A 96 4.98 17.44 -2.98
N ILE A 97 5.08 16.12 -3.15
CA ILE A 97 6.32 15.37 -2.88
C ILE A 97 7.31 15.62 -4.02
N ASP A 98 8.39 16.33 -3.72
CA ASP A 98 9.47 16.59 -4.65
C ASP A 98 10.41 15.38 -4.77
N GLY A 99 10.39 14.73 -5.94
CA GLY A 99 11.17 13.52 -6.23
C GLY A 99 10.46 12.21 -5.95
N GLU A 100 11.22 11.13 -6.00
CA GLU A 100 10.72 9.78 -5.73
C GLU A 100 11.03 9.36 -4.30
N ILE A 101 10.04 8.80 -3.59
CA ILE A 101 10.23 8.30 -2.23
C ILE A 101 11.20 7.11 -2.25
N VAL A 102 12.27 7.17 -1.48
CA VAL A 102 13.30 6.12 -1.40
C VAL A 102 13.23 5.33 -0.09
N GLU A 103 13.03 5.99 1.04
CA GLU A 103 13.02 5.35 2.36
C GLU A 103 12.13 6.11 3.37
N TYR A 104 11.86 5.47 4.49
CA TYR A 104 11.36 6.13 5.70
C TYR A 104 12.23 5.72 6.90
N LYS A 105 12.18 6.51 7.96
CA LYS A 105 12.96 6.25 9.17
C LYS A 105 12.22 5.35 10.15
N GLU A 106 10.96 5.65 10.43
CA GLU A 106 10.19 5.01 11.49
C GLU A 106 8.69 5.12 11.23
N ILE A 107 7.95 4.05 11.51
CA ILE A 107 6.50 4.04 11.63
C ILE A 107 6.15 3.85 13.10
N THR A 108 5.34 4.75 13.65
CA THR A 108 4.79 4.66 14.99
C THR A 108 3.27 4.64 14.91
N GLY A 109 2.63 3.95 15.82
CA GLY A 109 1.19 3.95 15.95
C GLY A 109 0.71 2.99 17.01
N ASN A 110 -0.41 3.33 17.60
CA ASN A 110 -1.07 2.47 18.57
C ASN A 110 -2.57 2.74 18.60
N CYS A 111 -3.29 1.80 19.19
CA CYS A 111 -4.67 1.98 19.54
C CYS A 111 -4.77 2.79 20.84
N GLY A 112 -5.33 4.00 20.71
CA GLY A 112 -5.46 4.96 21.82
C GLY A 112 -6.83 4.94 22.48
N GLY A 113 -7.47 6.12 22.53
CA GLY A 113 -8.74 6.35 23.20
C GLY A 113 -9.94 5.59 22.64
N GLY A 114 -11.03 5.64 23.37
CA GLY A 114 -12.28 4.99 23.00
C GLY A 114 -13.21 4.82 24.20
N GLU A 115 -14.34 4.16 24.00
CA GLU A 115 -15.30 3.83 25.05
C GLU A 115 -15.30 2.33 25.33
N ARG A 116 -15.32 1.98 26.62
CA ARG A 116 -15.50 0.60 27.10
C ARG A 116 -16.78 0.48 27.92
N ARG A 117 -17.50 -0.63 27.72
CA ARG A 117 -18.60 -1.06 28.60
C ARG A 117 -18.39 -2.50 28.98
N TYR A 118 -18.50 -2.80 30.28
CA TYR A 118 -18.31 -4.17 30.83
C TYR A 118 -17.03 -4.85 30.33
N TYR A 119 -15.89 -4.10 30.31
CA TYR A 119 -14.57 -4.55 29.86
C TYR A 119 -14.41 -4.77 28.34
N GLU A 120 -15.45 -4.51 27.54
CA GLU A 120 -15.41 -4.60 26.08
C GLU A 120 -15.32 -3.22 25.44
N TRP A 121 -14.52 -3.12 24.36
CA TRP A 121 -14.51 -1.91 23.55
C TRP A 121 -15.83 -1.77 22.79
N ILE A 122 -16.47 -0.62 22.88
CA ILE A 122 -17.60 -0.23 22.02
C ILE A 122 -17.06 0.46 20.78
N TYR A 123 -16.14 1.40 20.96
CA TYR A 123 -15.31 1.95 19.90
C TYR A 123 -13.89 2.17 20.41
N ARG A 124 -12.92 2.09 19.49
CA ARG A 124 -11.50 2.28 19.79
C ARG A 124 -10.81 2.95 18.62
N TYR A 125 -10.21 4.09 18.86
CA TYR A 125 -9.45 4.85 17.87
C TYR A 125 -7.99 4.45 17.87
N PHE A 126 -7.32 4.73 16.75
CA PHE A 126 -5.88 4.62 16.61
C PHE A 126 -5.31 5.89 15.98
N GLY A 127 -3.99 6.07 16.12
CA GLY A 127 -3.25 7.11 15.45
C GLY A 127 -1.75 6.86 15.50
N GLY A 128 -1.01 7.55 14.64
CA GLY A 128 0.42 7.41 14.56
C GLY A 128 1.07 8.34 13.55
N TYR A 129 2.35 8.05 13.30
CA TYR A 129 3.20 8.84 12.40
C TYR A 129 4.06 7.92 11.54
N ILE A 130 4.38 8.39 10.34
CA ILE A 130 5.47 7.89 9.51
C ILE A 130 6.50 9.00 9.43
N PHE A 131 7.63 8.83 10.09
CA PHE A 131 8.69 9.82 10.18
C PHE A 131 9.78 9.59 9.15
N GLY A 132 10.37 10.71 8.71
CA GLY A 132 11.58 10.70 7.91
C GLY A 132 11.41 10.02 6.56
N ILE A 133 10.28 10.29 5.88
CA ILE A 133 10.07 9.88 4.50
C ILE A 133 10.98 10.73 3.63
N LYS A 134 12.01 10.11 3.04
CA LYS A 134 12.97 10.80 2.19
C LYS A 134 12.74 10.54 0.72
N THR A 135 13.05 11.55 -0.07
CA THR A 135 13.07 11.46 -1.53
C THR A 135 14.50 11.45 -2.07
N ASP A 136 14.66 11.07 -3.32
CA ASP A 136 15.95 11.10 -4.04
C ASP A 136 16.49 12.51 -4.26
N THR A 137 15.64 13.56 -4.13
CA THR A 137 16.05 14.97 -4.13
C THR A 137 16.58 15.42 -2.76
N GLY A 138 16.47 14.58 -1.72
CA GLY A 138 16.92 14.87 -0.36
C GLY A 138 15.90 15.58 0.53
N ARG A 139 14.67 15.79 0.05
CA ARG A 139 13.57 16.29 0.88
C ARG A 139 13.14 15.25 1.91
N GLU A 140 12.64 15.73 3.05
CA GLU A 140 12.15 14.86 4.14
C GLU A 140 10.73 15.28 4.54
N TYR A 141 9.82 14.29 4.61
CA TYR A 141 8.42 14.49 4.94
C TYR A 141 8.03 13.67 6.17
N THR A 142 6.93 14.07 6.79
CA THR A 142 6.28 13.35 7.88
C THR A 142 4.79 13.18 7.56
N ILE A 143 4.24 12.02 7.90
CA ILE A 143 2.81 11.77 7.84
C ILE A 143 2.29 11.52 9.25
N SER A 144 1.17 12.15 9.62
CA SER A 144 0.31 11.70 10.72
C SER A 144 -0.92 11.01 10.15
N TYR A 145 -1.42 10.01 10.82
CA TYR A 145 -2.63 9.29 10.41
C TYR A 145 -3.47 8.89 11.61
N GLY A 146 -4.76 8.66 11.37
CA GLY A 146 -5.67 8.21 12.42
C GLY A 146 -6.96 7.65 11.86
N GLY A 147 -7.64 6.89 12.70
CA GLY A 147 -8.88 6.21 12.33
C GLY A 147 -9.50 5.43 13.47
N CYS A 148 -10.38 4.51 13.13
CA CYS A 148 -11.09 3.64 14.07
C CYS A 148 -10.72 2.18 13.84
N MET A 149 -10.36 1.49 14.93
CA MET A 149 -10.04 0.06 14.91
C MET A 149 -11.23 -0.80 15.27
N ILE A 150 -12.10 -0.30 16.13
CA ILE A 150 -13.30 -0.99 16.61
C ILE A 150 -14.43 0.02 16.64
N ASP A 151 -15.54 -0.31 16.02
CA ASP A 151 -16.83 0.36 16.21
C ASP A 151 -17.93 -0.70 16.16
N LYS A 152 -18.51 -1.02 17.34
CA LYS A 152 -19.60 -2.00 17.44
C LYS A 152 -20.95 -1.46 16.99
N ASN A 153 -21.08 -0.14 16.90
CA ASN A 153 -22.32 0.50 16.47
C ASN A 153 -22.38 0.68 14.95
N ASP A 154 -21.20 0.86 14.32
CA ASP A 154 -21.09 1.09 12.89
C ASP A 154 -19.75 0.54 12.35
N SER A 155 -19.80 -0.66 11.75
CA SER A 155 -18.62 -1.31 11.18
C SER A 155 -18.00 -0.54 10.01
N ASP A 156 -18.78 0.30 9.33
CA ASP A 156 -18.32 1.07 8.17
C ASP A 156 -17.39 2.22 8.57
N ASN A 157 -17.30 2.50 9.89
CA ASN A 157 -16.31 3.40 10.46
C ASN A 157 -14.92 2.77 10.65
N ILE A 158 -14.79 1.45 10.56
CA ILE A 158 -13.49 0.79 10.79
C ILE A 158 -12.55 1.09 9.63
N GLY A 159 -11.35 1.62 9.94
CA GLY A 159 -10.33 2.00 8.98
C GLY A 159 -9.77 3.40 9.23
N VAL A 160 -8.96 3.87 8.31
CA VAL A 160 -8.37 5.21 8.35
C VAL A 160 -9.44 6.27 8.08
N PHE A 161 -9.45 7.34 8.87
CA PHE A 161 -10.28 8.52 8.65
C PHE A 161 -9.53 9.59 7.88
N TYR A 162 -8.27 9.78 8.25
CA TYR A 162 -7.41 10.79 7.64
C TYR A 162 -5.94 10.38 7.70
N PHE A 163 -5.18 10.95 6.80
CA PHE A 163 -3.76 11.17 6.99
C PHE A 163 -3.38 12.56 6.49
N LYS A 164 -2.33 13.13 7.09
CA LYS A 164 -1.83 14.47 6.78
C LYS A 164 -0.34 14.39 6.56
N ILE A 165 0.15 14.98 5.46
CA ILE A 165 1.57 15.06 5.13
C ILE A 165 2.06 16.51 5.19
N TRP A 166 3.29 16.70 5.63
CA TRP A 166 4.00 17.97 5.59
C TRP A 166 5.50 17.75 5.40
N GLU A 167 6.19 18.76 4.89
CA GLU A 167 7.66 18.77 4.82
C GLU A 167 8.25 19.09 6.19
N LYS A 168 9.32 18.43 6.58
CA LYS A 168 9.91 18.47 7.93
C LYS A 168 10.32 19.89 8.39
N ASP A 169 10.91 20.66 7.50
CA ASP A 169 11.46 21.99 7.81
C ASP A 169 10.50 23.14 7.45
N SER A 170 9.27 22.82 7.02
CA SER A 170 8.21 23.79 6.85
C SER A 170 7.62 24.16 8.22
N ASP A 171 7.27 25.43 8.42
CA ASP A 171 6.59 25.91 9.64
C ASP A 171 5.21 25.26 9.88
N GLY A 172 4.92 24.15 9.17
CA GLY A 172 3.69 23.37 9.25
C GLY A 172 2.51 23.98 8.50
N ASP A 173 2.68 25.14 7.91
CA ASP A 173 1.63 25.85 7.17
C ASP A 173 1.33 25.17 5.81
N GLU A 174 2.32 24.51 5.21
CA GLU A 174 2.14 23.73 3.99
C GLU A 174 1.95 22.26 4.32
N SER A 175 0.70 21.82 4.33
CA SER A 175 0.36 20.43 4.58
C SER A 175 -0.90 20.03 3.83
N ILE A 176 -0.94 18.78 3.38
CA ILE A 176 -2.10 18.22 2.69
C ILE A 176 -2.78 17.19 3.58
N LEU A 177 -4.09 17.37 3.76
CA LEU A 177 -4.95 16.46 4.52
C LEU A 177 -5.80 15.62 3.55
N VAL A 178 -5.66 14.30 3.61
CA VAL A 178 -6.51 13.33 2.91
C VAL A 178 -7.52 12.75 3.88
N GLY A 179 -8.79 12.71 3.49
CA GLY A 179 -9.89 12.32 4.37
C GLY A 179 -10.39 13.48 5.24
N THR A 180 -10.99 13.15 6.40
CA THR A 180 -11.53 14.14 7.34
C THR A 180 -11.26 13.70 8.79
N TYR A 181 -11.04 14.68 9.68
CA TYR A 181 -11.16 14.43 11.12
C TYR A 181 -12.64 14.18 11.43
N ASN A 182 -12.95 13.10 12.12
CA ASN A 182 -14.30 12.83 12.66
C ASN A 182 -14.43 13.43 14.04
#